data_bd281de83b49711c52ffdfd4da587d7e
#
_entry.id   bd281de83b49711c52ffdfd4da587d7e
#
_cell.length_a   1.000
_cell.length_b   1.000
_cell.length_c   1.000
_cell.angle_alpha   90.00
_cell.angle_beta   90.00
_cell.angle_gamma   90.00
#
_symmetry.space_group_name_H-M   'P 1'
#
loop_
_entity.id
_entity.type
_entity.pdbx_description
1 polymer ?
#
loop_
_entity_poly.entity_id
_entity_poly.type
_entity_poly.pdbx_seq_one_letter_code
_entity_poly.pdbx_strand_id
1 'polypeptide(L)' 'MSSSSYSLTMKTKDRILLVSLDLFNADGATEVTTNDIAKALKMSPGNLYFHYKNKEQIIR' A
#
# COMPACT_ATOMS: atom_id res chain seq x y z
N MET A 1 -12.78 15.53 -2.22
CA MET A 1 -13.98 15.02 -2.35
C MET A 1 -13.99 13.65 -2.73
N SER A 2 -13.62 13.32 -3.89
CA SER A 2 -13.71 11.94 -4.32
C SER A 2 -12.83 11.03 -3.52
N SER A 3 -11.77 11.52 -2.95
CA SER A 3 -10.89 10.65 -2.19
C SER A 3 -11.56 10.10 -0.94
N SER A 4 -12.50 10.82 -0.37
CA SER A 4 -13.17 10.27 0.80
C SER A 4 -14.09 9.12 0.42
N SER A 5 -14.63 9.12 -0.78
CA SER A 5 -15.43 7.99 -1.22
C SER A 5 -14.61 6.72 -1.29
N TYR A 6 -13.39 6.83 -1.77
CA TYR A 6 -12.52 5.67 -1.82
C TYR A 6 -12.33 5.09 -0.44
N SER A 7 -12.05 5.94 0.54
CA SER A 7 -11.77 5.47 1.88
C SER A 7 -12.94 4.72 2.48
N LEU A 8 -14.14 5.15 2.17
CA LEU A 8 -15.34 4.56 2.76
C LEU A 8 -15.68 3.21 2.17
N THR A 9 -15.39 3.00 0.89
CA THR A 9 -15.82 1.78 0.23
C THR A 9 -14.69 0.81 -0.05
N MET A 10 -13.46 1.26 0.06
CA MET A 10 -12.32 0.45 -0.33
C MET A 10 -11.85 -0.44 0.80
N LYS A 11 -11.59 -1.69 0.47
CA LYS A 11 -11.05 -2.63 1.44
C LYS A 11 -9.59 -2.32 1.72
N THR A 12 -9.10 -2.80 2.85
CA THR A 12 -7.72 -2.56 3.24
C THR A 12 -6.75 -3.02 2.16
N LYS A 13 -7.02 -4.17 1.58
CA LYS A 13 -6.16 -4.71 0.54
C LYS A 13 -6.08 -3.76 -0.66
N ASP A 14 -7.18 -3.19 -1.04
CA ASP A 14 -7.22 -2.24 -2.15
C ASP A 14 -6.49 -0.95 -1.81
N ARG A 15 -6.62 -0.50 -0.57
CA ARG A 15 -5.91 0.68 -0.11
C ARG A 15 -4.40 0.47 -0.17
N ILE A 16 -3.96 -0.70 0.26
CA ILE A 16 -2.54 -1.05 0.19
C ILE A 16 -2.05 -0.95 -1.25
N LEU A 17 -2.83 -1.49 -2.15
CA LEU A 17 -2.46 -1.49 -3.56
C LEU A 17 -2.34 -0.08 -4.12
N LEU A 18 -3.31 0.77 -3.81
CA LEU A 18 -3.31 2.14 -4.30
C LEU A 18 -2.13 2.95 -3.75
N VAL A 19 -1.90 2.86 -2.45
CA VAL A 19 -0.80 3.58 -1.83
C VAL A 19 0.53 3.08 -2.35
N SER A 20 0.64 1.77 -2.56
CA SER A 20 1.86 1.18 -3.11
C SER A 20 2.14 1.71 -4.50
N LEU A 21 1.12 1.82 -5.34
CA LEU A 21 1.30 2.34 -6.68
C LEU A 21 1.76 3.80 -6.66
N ASP A 22 1.19 4.59 -5.76
CA ASP A 22 1.60 5.98 -5.62
C ASP A 22 3.07 6.08 -5.24
N LEU A 23 3.49 5.27 -4.29
CA LEU A 23 4.88 5.29 -3.85
C LEU A 23 5.81 4.79 -4.95
N PHE A 24 5.41 3.74 -5.65
CA PHE A 24 6.22 3.22 -6.74
C PHE A 24 6.40 4.25 -7.84
N ASN A 25 5.35 5.01 -8.13
CA ASN A 25 5.42 6.03 -9.16
C ASN A 25 6.29 7.21 -8.73
N ALA A 26 6.27 7.53 -7.45
CA ALA A 26 7.04 8.67 -6.95
C ALA A 26 8.51 8.34 -6.80
N ASP A 27 8.82 7.18 -6.20
CA ASP A 27 10.20 6.84 -5.84
C ASP A 27 10.77 5.66 -6.61
N GLY A 28 9.96 4.97 -7.36
CA GLY A 28 10.40 3.78 -8.07
C GLY A 28 10.19 2.52 -7.24
N ALA A 29 9.79 1.44 -7.91
CA ALA A 29 9.45 0.20 -7.21
C ALA A 29 10.64 -0.39 -6.45
N THR A 30 11.85 -0.21 -6.98
CA THR A 30 13.03 -0.77 -6.31
C THR A 30 13.40 -0.02 -5.05
N GLU A 31 13.03 1.26 -4.96
CA GLU A 31 13.38 2.08 -3.80
C GLU A 31 12.36 1.96 -2.68
N VAL A 32 11.18 1.51 -2.98
CA VAL A 32 10.09 1.43 -1.99
C VAL A 32 10.08 0.06 -1.34
N THR A 33 10.03 0.04 -0.01
CA THR A 33 9.97 -1.21 0.75
C THR A 33 8.59 -1.38 1.36
N THR A 34 8.32 -2.59 1.85
CA THR A 34 7.06 -2.86 2.54
C THR A 34 6.93 -1.99 3.79
N ASN A 35 8.05 -1.67 4.45
CA ASN A 35 8.01 -0.77 5.59
C ASN A 35 7.51 0.61 5.19
N ASP A 36 7.96 1.11 4.04
CA ASP A 36 7.51 2.41 3.56
C ASP A 36 6.02 2.41 3.32
N ILE A 37 5.51 1.33 2.74
CA ILE A 37 4.09 1.21 2.47
C ILE A 37 3.30 1.17 3.78
N ALA A 38 3.77 0.38 4.74
CA ALA A 38 3.11 0.30 6.03
C ALA A 38 3.06 1.65 6.73
N LYS A 39 4.16 2.39 6.67
CA LYS A 39 4.20 3.72 7.27
C LYS A 39 3.20 4.65 6.62
N ALA A 40 3.12 4.63 5.31
CA ALA A 40 2.21 5.49 4.58
C ALA A 40 0.77 5.19 4.94
N LEU A 41 0.48 3.92 5.23
CA LEU A 41 -0.86 3.50 5.60
C LEU A 41 -1.12 3.57 7.10
N LYS A 42 -0.11 3.93 7.86
CA LYS A 42 -0.19 4.01 9.32
C LYS A 42 -0.59 2.68 9.93
N MET A 43 0.00 1.62 9.43
CA MET A 43 -0.22 0.27 9.96
C MET A 43 1.13 -0.37 10.26
N SER A 44 1.10 -1.43 11.04
CA SER A 44 2.34 -2.15 11.36
C SER A 44 2.76 -3.01 10.18
N PRO A 45 4.07 -3.28 10.03
CA PRO A 45 4.53 -4.17 8.97
C PRO A 45 3.90 -5.56 9.05
N GLY A 46 3.67 -6.06 10.25
CA GLY A 46 3.03 -7.35 10.40
C GLY A 46 1.61 -7.38 9.84
N ASN A 47 0.89 -6.28 10.03
CA ASN A 47 -0.45 -6.17 9.50
C ASN A 47 -0.43 -6.13 7.98
N LEU A 48 0.55 -5.45 7.41
CA LEU A 48 0.70 -5.41 5.96
C LEU A 48 0.98 -6.82 5.42
N TYR A 49 1.86 -7.56 6.08
CA TYR A 49 2.21 -8.92 5.66
C TYR A 49 1.04 -9.87 5.74
N PHE A 50 0.07 -9.57 6.54
CA PHE A 50 -1.13 -10.38 6.61
C PHE A 50 -1.87 -10.35 5.26
N HIS A 51 -1.81 -9.22 4.57
CA HIS A 51 -2.46 -9.06 3.28
C HIS A 51 -1.54 -9.40 2.12
N TYR A 52 -0.29 -8.98 2.20
CA TYR A 52 0.70 -9.22 1.15
C TYR A 52 1.99 -9.68 1.81
N LYS A 53 2.45 -10.84 1.45
CA LYS A 53 3.62 -11.43 2.10
C LYS A 53 4.92 -10.74 1.72
N ASN A 54 4.97 -10.18 0.52
CA ASN A 54 6.15 -9.46 0.10
C ASN A 54 5.77 -8.43 -0.95
N LYS A 55 6.74 -7.61 -1.31
CA LYS A 55 6.51 -6.52 -2.23
C LYS A 55 6.12 -7.02 -3.62
N GLU A 56 6.66 -8.14 -4.04
CA GLU A 56 6.34 -8.68 -5.34
C GLU A 56 4.88 -9.03 -5.50
N GLN A 57 4.23 -9.42 -4.43
CA GLN A 57 2.80 -9.72 -4.49
C GLN A 57 1.98 -8.47 -4.75
N ILE A 58 2.49 -7.33 -4.33
CA ILE A 58 1.81 -6.06 -4.56
C ILE A 58 2.04 -5.59 -5.99
N ILE A 59 3.25 -5.76 -6.48
CA ILE A 59 3.65 -5.24 -7.78
C ILE A 59 2.89 -5.88 -8.92
N ARG A 60 2.66 -7.17 -8.86
CA ARG A 60 2.03 -7.94 -9.91
C ARG A 60 1.16 -7.15 -10.85
#